data_8b672f5377978ac2433e9fcee9794ac2
#
_entry.id   8b672f5377978ac2433e9fcee9794ac2
#
_cell.length_a   1.000
_cell.length_b   1.000
_cell.length_c   1.000
_cell.angle_alpha   90.00
_cell.angle_beta   90.00
_cell.angle_gamma   90.00
#
_symmetry.space_group_name_H-M   'P 1'
#
loop_
_entity.id
_entity.type
_entity.pdbx_description
1 polymer ?
#
loop_
_entity_poly.entity_id
_entity_poly.type
_entity_poly.pdbx_seq_one_letter_code
_entity_poly.pdbx_strand_id
1 'polypeptide(L)'
;MLTLNDVTWLYQHLPMRFTLSVRQGELIAVLGPSGAGKSTLLNLVAGFLQPANGQITIGGQDHTHTPPAARPVSMLFQENNLFTHLTVRQNIGLGMHPGLRLNAGQQQKLSDIAAQMGIGDLLERLPGELSGGQRQRVALARCLVREQPILLLDEPFSALDPALRQEMLLLVKEVCERQNLTMLMVSHSVEDAVKIARRSVVIADGRIAWDGDTEQLVSGKASASRLLGIH
;
A
#
# COMPACT_ATOMS: atom_id res chain seq x y z
N MET A 1 -9.78 12.71 -1.47
CA MET A 1 -8.54 12.46 -0.68
C MET A 1 -7.30 12.48 -1.56
N LEU A 2 -7.20 11.63 -2.56
CA LEU A 2 -6.12 11.58 -3.56
C LEU A 2 -6.68 11.86 -4.94
N THR A 3 -6.03 12.73 -5.72
CA THR A 3 -6.39 12.99 -7.12
C THR A 3 -5.13 12.97 -7.97
N LEU A 4 -5.14 12.18 -9.02
CA LEU A 4 -4.18 12.18 -10.10
C LEU A 4 -4.86 12.79 -11.32
N ASN A 5 -4.37 13.92 -11.80
CA ASN A 5 -4.92 14.60 -12.95
C ASN A 5 -3.92 14.55 -14.10
N ASP A 6 -4.18 13.65 -15.05
CA ASP A 6 -3.34 13.42 -16.24
C ASP A 6 -1.84 13.24 -15.93
N VAL A 7 -1.55 12.51 -14.85
CA VAL A 7 -0.18 12.26 -14.39
C VAL A 7 0.53 11.37 -15.38
N THR A 8 1.57 11.89 -16.02
CA THR A 8 2.34 11.19 -17.05
C THR A 8 3.76 10.93 -16.58
N TRP A 9 4.23 9.72 -16.76
CA TRP A 9 5.62 9.31 -16.52
C TRP A 9 6.16 8.55 -17.74
N LEU A 10 7.45 8.73 -18.05
CA LEU A 10 8.07 8.13 -19.24
C LEU A 10 8.94 6.94 -18.84
N TYR A 11 8.57 5.75 -19.27
CA TYR A 11 9.39 4.55 -19.17
C TYR A 11 10.03 4.25 -20.53
N GLN A 12 11.35 4.42 -20.67
CA GLN A 12 12.07 4.18 -21.93
C GLN A 12 11.35 4.84 -23.14
N HIS A 13 10.92 6.10 -22.99
CA HIS A 13 10.15 6.89 -23.97
C HIS A 13 8.67 6.46 -24.15
N LEU A 14 8.19 5.40 -23.49
CA LEU A 14 6.78 5.04 -23.51
C LEU A 14 6.03 5.79 -22.40
N PRO A 15 4.99 6.57 -22.72
CA PRO A 15 4.24 7.31 -21.73
C PRO A 15 3.29 6.39 -20.95
N MET A 16 3.42 6.43 -19.63
CA MET A 16 2.40 5.92 -18.72
C MET A 16 1.56 7.10 -18.23
N ARG A 17 0.23 6.98 -18.29
CA ARG A 17 -0.69 8.07 -17.98
C ARG A 17 -1.79 7.62 -17.04
N PHE A 18 -1.95 8.34 -15.92
CA PHE A 18 -2.90 8.00 -14.88
C PHE A 18 -3.79 9.18 -14.53
N THR A 19 -5.10 8.95 -14.58
CA THR A 19 -6.12 9.85 -14.04
C THR A 19 -6.98 9.06 -13.07
N LEU A 20 -7.00 9.43 -11.80
CA LEU A 20 -7.67 8.69 -10.72
C LEU A 20 -8.11 9.66 -9.62
N SER A 21 -9.30 9.45 -9.11
CA SER A 21 -9.78 10.14 -7.91
C SER A 21 -10.17 9.14 -6.84
N VAL A 22 -9.65 9.29 -5.63
CA VAL A 22 -9.88 8.41 -4.49
C VAL A 22 -10.43 9.21 -3.32
N ARG A 23 -11.52 8.73 -2.74
CA ARG A 23 -12.16 9.36 -1.57
C ARG A 23 -11.41 9.00 -0.29
N GLN A 24 -11.62 9.79 0.74
CA GLN A 24 -11.11 9.46 2.08
C GLN A 24 -11.75 8.17 2.59
N GLY A 25 -10.95 7.30 3.22
CA GLY A 25 -11.39 6.02 3.74
C GLY A 25 -11.70 4.96 2.67
N GLU A 26 -11.46 5.26 1.39
CA GLU A 26 -11.70 4.30 0.32
C GLU A 26 -10.56 3.30 0.20
N LEU A 27 -10.91 2.02 0.11
CA LEU A 27 -9.97 0.92 -0.13
C LEU A 27 -10.07 0.51 -1.61
N ILE A 28 -8.95 0.58 -2.32
CA ILE A 28 -8.88 0.27 -3.76
C ILE A 28 -7.88 -0.85 -4.01
N ALA A 29 -8.31 -1.87 -4.76
CA ALA A 29 -7.41 -2.86 -5.32
C ALA A 29 -6.92 -2.40 -6.71
N VAL A 30 -5.61 -2.44 -6.92
CA VAL A 30 -4.96 -2.12 -8.19
C VAL A 30 -4.50 -3.43 -8.84
N LEU A 31 -5.13 -3.78 -9.94
CA LEU A 31 -4.94 -5.04 -10.66
C LEU A 31 -4.37 -4.79 -12.06
N GLY A 32 -3.91 -5.83 -12.71
CA GLY A 32 -3.43 -5.78 -14.10
C GLY A 32 -2.27 -6.72 -14.36
N PRO A 33 -1.92 -6.93 -15.64
CA PRO A 33 -0.81 -7.78 -16.04
C PRO A 33 0.54 -7.35 -15.42
N SER A 34 1.51 -8.25 -15.43
CA SER A 34 2.88 -7.91 -15.04
C SER A 34 3.44 -6.84 -15.99
N GLY A 35 4.16 -5.87 -15.45
CA GLY A 35 4.71 -4.75 -16.23
C GLY A 35 3.71 -3.69 -16.68
N ALA A 36 2.42 -3.79 -16.34
CA ALA A 36 1.39 -2.85 -16.77
C ALA A 36 1.53 -1.42 -16.19
N GLY A 37 2.36 -1.22 -15.13
CA GLY A 37 2.55 0.08 -14.50
C GLY A 37 1.92 0.23 -13.11
N LYS A 38 1.51 -0.88 -12.46
CA LYS A 38 0.90 -0.86 -11.13
C LYS A 38 1.81 -0.25 -10.06
N SER A 39 3.04 -0.75 -9.94
CA SER A 39 4.05 -0.20 -9.01
C SER A 39 4.47 1.21 -9.41
N THR A 40 4.46 1.54 -10.71
CA THR A 40 4.70 2.91 -11.19
C THR A 40 3.66 3.88 -10.64
N LEU A 41 2.38 3.51 -10.67
CA LEU A 41 1.30 4.32 -10.07
C LEU A 41 1.56 4.58 -8.59
N LEU A 42 1.87 3.53 -7.80
CA LEU A 42 2.15 3.69 -6.37
C LEU A 42 3.40 4.55 -6.13
N ASN A 43 4.46 4.35 -6.90
CA ASN A 43 5.71 5.13 -6.77
C ASN A 43 5.52 6.62 -7.13
N LEU A 44 4.65 6.93 -8.09
CA LEU A 44 4.26 8.31 -8.39
C LEU A 44 3.50 8.94 -7.21
N VAL A 45 2.53 8.23 -6.63
CA VAL A 45 1.79 8.70 -5.46
C VAL A 45 2.72 8.86 -4.26
N ALA A 46 3.64 7.94 -4.03
CA ALA A 46 4.62 8.00 -2.94
C ALA A 46 5.73 9.05 -3.15
N GLY A 47 5.94 9.54 -4.38
CA GLY A 47 6.95 10.55 -4.72
C GLY A 47 8.33 9.99 -5.03
N PHE A 48 8.47 8.66 -5.17
CA PHE A 48 9.72 8.02 -5.62
C PHE A 48 9.96 8.23 -7.12
N LEU A 49 8.89 8.45 -7.88
CA LEU A 49 8.96 8.86 -9.28
C LEU A 49 8.38 10.26 -9.43
N GLN A 50 9.04 11.08 -10.25
CA GLN A 50 8.57 12.42 -10.57
C GLN A 50 7.80 12.38 -11.90
N PRO A 51 6.56 12.90 -11.95
CA PRO A 51 5.82 12.96 -13.20
C PRO A 51 6.46 13.94 -14.18
N ALA A 52 6.39 13.62 -15.47
CA ALA A 52 6.78 14.53 -16.54
C ALA A 52 5.70 15.61 -16.77
N ASN A 53 4.43 15.27 -16.56
CA ASN A 53 3.28 16.16 -16.68
C ASN A 53 2.17 15.72 -15.72
N GLY A 54 1.18 16.60 -15.55
CA GLY A 54 0.02 16.34 -14.69
C GLY A 54 0.23 16.80 -13.27
N GLN A 55 -0.75 16.51 -12.41
CA GLN A 55 -0.77 16.99 -11.04
C GLN A 55 -1.20 15.87 -10.08
N ILE A 56 -0.53 15.78 -8.93
CA ILE A 56 -0.86 14.88 -7.83
C ILE A 56 -1.31 15.72 -6.64
N THR A 57 -2.57 15.58 -6.25
CA THR A 57 -3.16 16.30 -5.11
C THR A 57 -3.51 15.32 -4.00
N ILE A 58 -3.08 15.58 -2.77
CA ILE A 58 -3.41 14.79 -1.58
C ILE A 58 -3.98 15.71 -0.51
N GLY A 59 -5.15 15.40 0.01
CA GLY A 59 -5.81 16.25 1.02
C GLY A 59 -6.08 17.67 0.55
N GLY A 60 -6.25 17.90 -0.75
CA GLY A 60 -6.45 19.22 -1.35
C GLY A 60 -5.17 20.02 -1.58
N GLN A 61 -4.00 19.50 -1.26
CA GLN A 61 -2.70 20.13 -1.48
C GLN A 61 -1.95 19.50 -2.64
N ASP A 62 -1.23 20.33 -3.41
CA ASP A 62 -0.38 19.85 -4.50
C ASP A 62 0.90 19.20 -3.95
N HIS A 63 1.06 17.92 -4.27
CA HIS A 63 2.22 17.13 -3.90
C HIS A 63 3.02 16.65 -5.12
N THR A 64 2.79 17.21 -6.30
CA THR A 64 3.41 16.77 -7.57
C THR A 64 4.93 16.63 -7.45
N HIS A 65 5.58 17.61 -6.84
CA HIS A 65 7.03 17.64 -6.67
C HIS A 65 7.51 17.48 -5.22
N THR A 66 6.60 17.18 -4.30
CA THR A 66 6.95 16.92 -2.89
C THR A 66 7.78 15.65 -2.78
N PRO A 67 8.93 15.66 -2.07
CA PRO A 67 9.75 14.46 -1.88
C PRO A 67 9.02 13.40 -1.02
N PRO A 68 9.38 12.10 -1.14
CA PRO A 68 8.69 11.02 -0.43
C PRO A 68 8.58 11.22 1.08
N ALA A 69 9.62 11.73 1.72
CA ALA A 69 9.66 11.94 3.17
C ALA A 69 8.62 12.95 3.67
N ALA A 70 8.22 13.90 2.83
CA ALA A 70 7.26 14.96 3.16
C ALA A 70 5.85 14.69 2.63
N ARG A 71 5.63 13.58 1.92
CA ARG A 71 4.29 13.21 1.45
C ARG A 71 3.47 12.56 2.57
N PRO A 72 2.16 12.87 2.66
CA PRO A 72 1.27 12.29 3.66
C PRO A 72 0.83 10.86 3.25
N VAL A 73 1.82 9.99 3.01
CA VAL A 73 1.62 8.59 2.62
C VAL A 73 2.58 7.68 3.38
N SER A 74 2.14 6.46 3.67
CA SER A 74 3.00 5.35 4.07
C SER A 74 2.99 4.30 2.98
N MET A 75 4.13 3.67 2.71
CA MET A 75 4.25 2.64 1.68
C MET A 75 4.91 1.39 2.23
N LEU A 76 4.29 0.25 1.98
CA LEU A 76 4.85 -1.08 2.19
C LEU A 76 5.23 -1.67 0.83
N PHE A 77 6.52 -1.94 0.67
CA PHE A 77 7.07 -2.55 -0.53
C PHE A 77 6.90 -4.07 -0.52
N GLN A 78 6.99 -4.69 -1.68
CA GLN A 78 6.94 -6.14 -1.87
C GLN A 78 7.95 -6.89 -0.99
N GLU A 79 9.18 -6.38 -0.90
CA GLU A 79 10.13 -6.82 0.11
C GLU A 79 9.90 -6.03 1.40
N ASN A 80 9.83 -6.72 2.54
CA ASN A 80 9.47 -6.12 3.83
C ASN A 80 10.45 -5.03 4.29
N ASN A 81 11.64 -4.98 3.70
CA ASN A 81 12.70 -4.00 3.97
C ASN A 81 12.95 -3.76 5.48
N LEU A 82 12.91 -4.84 6.27
CA LEU A 82 13.26 -4.75 7.69
C LEU A 82 14.78 -4.69 7.84
N PHE A 83 15.23 -3.83 8.74
CA PHE A 83 16.62 -3.75 9.12
C PHE A 83 16.99 -4.94 10.00
N THR A 84 17.76 -5.88 9.48
CA THR A 84 18.06 -7.18 10.09
C THR A 84 18.84 -7.09 11.41
N HIS A 85 19.58 -5.99 11.60
CA HIS A 85 20.37 -5.71 12.80
C HIS A 85 19.61 -4.91 13.88
N LEU A 86 18.37 -4.52 13.59
CA LEU A 86 17.49 -3.82 14.54
C LEU A 86 16.40 -4.76 15.05
N THR A 87 16.03 -4.62 16.32
CA THR A 87 14.92 -5.36 16.91
C THR A 87 13.58 -4.97 16.26
N VAL A 88 12.53 -5.74 16.52
CA VAL A 88 11.16 -5.42 16.10
C VAL A 88 10.77 -4.02 16.61
N ARG A 89 11.00 -3.73 17.88
CA ARG A 89 10.76 -2.41 18.49
C ARG A 89 11.46 -1.29 17.71
N GLN A 90 12.72 -1.49 17.39
CA GLN A 90 13.51 -0.49 16.66
C GLN A 90 13.02 -0.34 15.20
N ASN A 91 12.71 -1.45 14.51
CA ASN A 91 12.15 -1.40 13.17
C ASN A 91 10.85 -0.61 13.11
N ILE A 92 9.92 -0.84 14.05
CA ILE A 92 8.67 -0.08 14.13
C ILE A 92 8.97 1.39 14.49
N GLY A 93 9.84 1.62 15.46
CA GLY A 93 10.20 2.96 15.93
C GLY A 93 10.79 3.88 14.86
N LEU A 94 11.47 3.31 13.86
CA LEU A 94 11.95 4.07 12.68
C LEU A 94 10.82 4.74 11.90
N GLY A 95 9.61 4.21 11.96
CA GLY A 95 8.44 4.86 11.36
C GLY A 95 8.08 6.20 12.02
N MET A 96 8.50 6.43 13.27
CA MET A 96 8.21 7.65 14.02
C MET A 96 9.41 8.59 14.12
N HIS A 97 10.60 8.04 14.32
CA HIS A 97 11.81 8.83 14.50
C HIS A 97 13.05 8.10 13.96
N PRO A 98 13.77 8.68 12.99
CA PRO A 98 14.91 8.01 12.34
C PRO A 98 16.09 7.74 13.31
N GLY A 99 16.23 8.52 14.38
CA GLY A 99 17.24 8.32 15.42
C GLY A 99 16.77 7.48 16.60
N LEU A 100 15.59 6.85 16.54
CA LEU A 100 15.01 6.00 17.59
C LEU A 100 14.88 6.67 18.96
N ARG A 101 14.83 7.99 19.02
CA ARG A 101 14.63 8.78 20.24
C ARG A 101 13.15 9.00 20.46
N LEU A 102 12.45 7.97 20.92
CA LEU A 102 11.02 8.00 21.13
C LEU A 102 10.67 8.58 22.49
N ASN A 103 9.75 9.55 22.53
CA ASN A 103 9.15 10.02 23.76
C ASN A 103 8.14 8.99 24.32
N ALA A 104 7.63 9.23 25.54
CA ALA A 104 6.72 8.30 26.21
C ALA A 104 5.45 8.02 25.40
N GLY A 105 4.86 9.03 24.75
CA GLY A 105 3.67 8.87 23.89
C GLY A 105 3.95 8.01 22.65
N GLN A 106 5.11 8.20 22.03
CA GLN A 106 5.54 7.39 20.88
C GLN A 106 5.81 5.93 21.29
N GLN A 107 6.40 5.70 22.46
CA GLN A 107 6.61 4.35 22.99
C GLN A 107 5.29 3.64 23.26
N GLN A 108 4.32 4.34 23.86
CA GLN A 108 2.98 3.79 24.09
C GLN A 108 2.31 3.44 22.77
N LYS A 109 2.31 4.33 21.81
CA LYS A 109 1.76 4.12 20.48
C LYS A 109 2.40 2.91 19.75
N LEU A 110 3.72 2.77 19.85
CA LEU A 110 4.42 1.60 19.33
C LEU A 110 3.90 0.31 19.96
N SER A 111 3.73 0.29 21.28
CA SER A 111 3.21 -0.86 22.02
C SER A 111 1.78 -1.19 21.62
N ASP A 112 0.92 -0.18 21.42
CA ASP A 112 -0.47 -0.35 21.02
C ASP A 112 -0.57 -0.94 19.61
N ILE A 113 0.21 -0.43 18.66
CA ILE A 113 0.28 -0.98 17.30
C ILE A 113 0.84 -2.40 17.30
N ALA A 114 1.88 -2.67 18.08
CA ALA A 114 2.45 -4.02 18.18
C ALA A 114 1.43 -5.03 18.75
N ALA A 115 0.65 -4.63 19.74
CA ALA A 115 -0.43 -5.43 20.30
C ALA A 115 -1.55 -5.66 19.25
N GLN A 116 -1.96 -4.62 18.54
CA GLN A 116 -2.95 -4.72 17.44
C GLN A 116 -2.50 -5.67 16.33
N MET A 117 -1.21 -5.68 16.02
CA MET A 117 -0.62 -6.58 15.02
C MET A 117 -0.33 -7.99 15.56
N GLY A 118 -0.57 -8.26 16.85
CA GLY A 118 -0.28 -9.55 17.47
C GLY A 118 1.21 -9.88 17.54
N ILE A 119 2.07 -8.86 17.69
CA ILE A 119 3.54 -8.98 17.76
C ILE A 119 4.13 -8.35 19.03
N GLY A 120 3.29 -8.06 20.03
CA GLY A 120 3.74 -7.43 21.29
C GLY A 120 4.83 -8.21 22.01
N ASP A 121 4.75 -9.54 22.02
CA ASP A 121 5.73 -10.42 22.67
C ASP A 121 7.04 -10.58 21.89
N LEU A 122 7.10 -10.01 20.66
CA LEU A 122 8.23 -10.15 19.75
C LEU A 122 9.11 -8.88 19.70
N LEU A 123 8.78 -7.86 20.45
CA LEU A 123 9.39 -6.51 20.33
C LEU A 123 10.92 -6.51 20.46
N GLU A 124 11.47 -7.41 21.24
CA GLU A 124 12.92 -7.49 21.50
C GLU A 124 13.66 -8.47 20.55
N ARG A 125 12.92 -9.19 19.68
CA ARG A 125 13.51 -10.12 18.70
C ARG A 125 14.08 -9.38 17.49
N LEU A 126 15.04 -10.03 16.84
CA LEU A 126 15.56 -9.62 15.54
C LEU A 126 14.71 -10.22 14.41
N PRO A 127 14.65 -9.59 13.22
CA PRO A 127 13.89 -10.09 12.07
C PRO A 127 14.23 -11.53 11.66
N GLY A 128 15.50 -11.96 11.85
CA GLY A 128 15.93 -13.32 11.57
C GLY A 128 15.29 -14.40 12.45
N GLU A 129 14.74 -14.02 13.61
CA GLU A 129 14.07 -14.92 14.56
C GLU A 129 12.56 -15.01 14.33
N LEU A 130 12.05 -14.33 13.30
CA LEU A 130 10.63 -14.20 13.00
C LEU A 130 10.22 -15.10 11.82
N SER A 131 8.97 -15.60 11.85
CA SER A 131 8.34 -16.20 10.67
C SER A 131 8.10 -15.15 9.57
N GLY A 132 7.83 -15.60 8.35
CA GLY A 132 7.49 -14.71 7.22
C GLY A 132 6.32 -13.77 7.55
N GLY A 133 5.25 -14.31 8.11
CA GLY A 133 4.08 -13.52 8.51
C GLY A 133 4.35 -12.54 9.65
N GLN A 134 5.18 -12.94 10.63
CA GLN A 134 5.59 -12.03 11.71
C GLN A 134 6.41 -10.86 11.14
N ARG A 135 7.34 -11.11 10.22
CA ARG A 135 8.06 -10.03 9.53
C ARG A 135 7.12 -9.09 8.78
N GLN A 136 6.10 -9.64 8.13
CA GLN A 136 5.10 -8.84 7.41
C GLN A 136 4.30 -7.95 8.36
N ARG A 137 3.88 -8.47 9.52
CA ARG A 137 3.19 -7.70 10.56
C ARG A 137 4.07 -6.57 11.11
N VAL A 138 5.37 -6.81 11.30
CA VAL A 138 6.33 -5.77 11.74
C VAL A 138 6.45 -4.66 10.68
N ALA A 139 6.56 -5.02 9.40
CA ALA A 139 6.67 -4.05 8.31
C ALA A 139 5.39 -3.22 8.19
N LEU A 140 4.21 -3.84 8.34
CA LEU A 140 2.93 -3.14 8.37
C LEU A 140 2.83 -2.22 9.60
N ALA A 141 3.21 -2.69 10.79
CA ALA A 141 3.23 -1.88 12.01
C ALA A 141 4.09 -0.62 11.83
N ARG A 142 5.28 -0.75 11.20
CA ARG A 142 6.15 0.39 10.88
C ARG A 142 5.50 1.41 9.96
N CYS A 143 4.64 0.98 9.03
CA CYS A 143 3.86 1.90 8.19
C CYS A 143 2.76 2.61 8.98
N LEU A 144 2.05 1.88 9.83
CA LEU A 144 0.89 2.39 10.57
C LEU A 144 1.25 3.38 11.67
N VAL A 145 2.39 3.21 12.36
CA VAL A 145 2.83 4.16 13.42
C VAL A 145 3.09 5.57 12.87
N ARG A 146 3.25 5.73 11.56
CA ARG A 146 3.41 7.04 10.91
C ARG A 146 2.13 7.87 10.88
N GLU A 147 0.96 7.24 11.07
CA GLU A 147 -0.38 7.89 11.02
C GLU A 147 -0.61 8.71 9.74
N GLN A 148 -0.08 8.25 8.63
CA GLN A 148 -0.35 8.90 7.37
C GLN A 148 -1.74 8.51 6.85
N PRO A 149 -2.48 9.46 6.25
CA PRO A 149 -3.85 9.21 5.82
C PRO A 149 -3.98 8.26 4.63
N ILE A 150 -2.88 8.01 3.90
CA ILE A 150 -2.84 7.10 2.76
C ILE A 150 -1.84 5.97 3.03
N LEU A 151 -2.30 4.73 2.83
CA LEU A 151 -1.50 3.52 2.89
C LEU A 151 -1.38 2.91 1.49
N LEU A 152 -0.15 2.79 1.00
CA LEU A 152 0.19 2.17 -0.27
C LEU A 152 0.82 0.81 -0.03
N LEU A 153 0.30 -0.24 -0.66
CA LEU A 153 0.76 -1.61 -0.49
C LEU A 153 1.10 -2.19 -1.87
N ASP A 154 2.37 -2.49 -2.11
CA ASP A 154 2.83 -3.07 -3.37
C ASP A 154 3.06 -4.57 -3.20
N GLU A 155 2.09 -5.38 -3.62
CA GLU A 155 2.07 -6.85 -3.53
C GLU A 155 2.46 -7.39 -2.14
N PRO A 156 1.87 -6.84 -1.07
CA PRO A 156 2.40 -7.00 0.29
C PRO A 156 2.41 -8.46 0.78
N PHE A 157 1.54 -9.32 0.23
CA PHE A 157 1.32 -10.68 0.75
C PHE A 157 1.56 -11.77 -0.30
N SER A 158 2.22 -11.43 -1.42
CA SER A 158 2.45 -12.39 -2.52
C SER A 158 3.31 -13.60 -2.13
N ALA A 159 4.23 -13.44 -1.18
CA ALA A 159 5.13 -14.47 -0.71
C ALA A 159 4.59 -15.30 0.47
N LEU A 160 3.36 -15.04 0.94
CA LEU A 160 2.75 -15.76 2.06
C LEU A 160 1.97 -16.98 1.57
N ASP A 161 1.89 -18.00 2.42
CA ASP A 161 0.98 -19.12 2.20
C ASP A 161 -0.50 -18.64 2.19
N PRO A 162 -1.43 -19.39 1.57
CA PRO A 162 -2.81 -18.94 1.37
C PRO A 162 -3.57 -18.59 2.66
N ALA A 163 -3.33 -19.34 3.75
CA ALA A 163 -4.05 -19.12 5.01
C ALA A 163 -3.58 -17.81 5.68
N LEU A 164 -2.27 -17.64 5.78
CA LEU A 164 -1.66 -16.45 6.36
C LEU A 164 -1.95 -15.20 5.51
N ARG A 165 -1.94 -15.34 4.17
CA ARG A 165 -2.32 -14.26 3.26
C ARG A 165 -3.73 -13.75 3.53
N GLN A 166 -4.68 -14.67 3.73
CA GLN A 166 -6.06 -14.30 4.06
C GLN A 166 -6.18 -13.58 5.40
N GLU A 167 -5.49 -14.09 6.41
CA GLU A 167 -5.43 -13.45 7.72
C GLU A 167 -4.89 -12.01 7.62
N MET A 168 -3.81 -11.81 6.87
CA MET A 168 -3.20 -10.49 6.68
C MET A 168 -4.09 -9.52 5.90
N LEU A 169 -4.83 -9.99 4.89
CA LEU A 169 -5.80 -9.18 4.16
C LEU A 169 -6.92 -8.67 5.08
N LEU A 170 -7.48 -9.55 5.91
CA LEU A 170 -8.53 -9.18 6.87
C LEU A 170 -7.99 -8.20 7.91
N LEU A 171 -6.79 -8.42 8.44
CA LEU A 171 -6.14 -7.54 9.40
C LEU A 171 -5.94 -6.13 8.82
N VAL A 172 -5.39 -6.02 7.62
CA VAL A 172 -5.20 -4.73 6.95
C VAL A 172 -6.51 -4.02 6.73
N LYS A 173 -7.53 -4.74 6.25
CA LYS A 173 -8.87 -4.17 6.03
C LYS A 173 -9.44 -3.61 7.32
N GLU A 174 -9.43 -4.39 8.39
CA GLU A 174 -9.93 -3.97 9.71
C GLU A 174 -9.21 -2.73 10.23
N VAL A 175 -7.88 -2.68 10.12
CA VAL A 175 -7.09 -1.53 10.54
C VAL A 175 -7.42 -0.30 9.71
N CYS A 176 -7.50 -0.43 8.40
CA CYS A 176 -7.84 0.69 7.51
C CYS A 176 -9.25 1.24 7.80
N GLU A 177 -10.23 0.37 7.99
CA GLU A 177 -11.60 0.77 8.31
C GLU A 177 -11.68 1.45 9.68
N ARG A 178 -11.03 0.89 10.71
CA ARG A 178 -11.01 1.44 12.07
C ARG A 178 -10.35 2.81 12.13
N GLN A 179 -9.26 3.02 11.39
CA GLN A 179 -8.49 4.26 11.37
C GLN A 179 -8.92 5.23 10.25
N ASN A 180 -9.95 4.86 9.45
CA ASN A 180 -10.41 5.62 8.29
C ASN A 180 -9.28 5.95 7.29
N LEU A 181 -8.37 4.98 7.07
CA LEU A 181 -7.28 5.13 6.12
C LEU A 181 -7.76 4.94 4.68
N THR A 182 -7.22 5.73 3.78
CA THR A 182 -7.35 5.51 2.34
C THR A 182 -6.26 4.55 1.91
N MET A 183 -6.60 3.48 1.17
CA MET A 183 -5.62 2.46 0.79
C MET A 183 -5.66 2.15 -0.70
N LEU A 184 -4.47 2.04 -1.30
CA LEU A 184 -4.27 1.46 -2.62
C LEU A 184 -3.38 0.22 -2.46
N MET A 185 -3.90 -0.95 -2.83
CA MET A 185 -3.15 -2.22 -2.76
C MET A 185 -2.99 -2.82 -4.14
N VAL A 186 -1.78 -2.97 -4.60
CA VAL A 186 -1.45 -3.77 -5.78
C VAL A 186 -1.54 -5.25 -5.43
N SER A 187 -2.26 -6.01 -6.25
CA SER A 187 -2.32 -7.47 -6.16
C SER A 187 -2.36 -8.08 -7.56
N HIS A 188 -1.88 -9.32 -7.67
CA HIS A 188 -2.08 -10.17 -8.84
C HIS A 188 -3.31 -11.08 -8.71
N SER A 189 -3.91 -11.14 -7.51
CA SER A 189 -5.05 -11.99 -7.21
C SER A 189 -6.34 -11.17 -7.20
N VAL A 190 -7.27 -11.57 -8.02
CA VAL A 190 -8.62 -11.03 -8.01
C VAL A 190 -9.37 -11.42 -6.73
N GLU A 191 -9.06 -12.59 -6.15
CA GLU A 191 -9.60 -13.04 -4.88
C GLU A 191 -9.22 -12.12 -3.72
N ASP A 192 -7.98 -11.60 -3.72
CA ASP A 192 -7.56 -10.61 -2.74
C ASP A 192 -8.34 -9.31 -2.89
N ALA A 193 -8.53 -8.87 -4.14
CA ALA A 193 -9.28 -7.65 -4.44
C ALA A 193 -10.70 -7.70 -3.87
N VAL A 194 -11.41 -8.83 -4.05
CA VAL A 194 -12.77 -9.03 -3.51
C VAL A 194 -12.80 -8.90 -1.98
N LYS A 195 -11.78 -9.42 -1.31
CA LYS A 195 -11.73 -9.39 0.16
C LYS A 195 -11.43 -8.02 0.73
N ILE A 196 -10.56 -7.27 0.04
CA ILE A 196 -10.02 -6.03 0.58
C ILE A 196 -10.80 -4.78 0.13
N ALA A 197 -11.35 -4.75 -1.08
CA ALA A 197 -11.85 -3.54 -1.69
C ALA A 197 -13.16 -3.76 -2.47
N ARG A 198 -14.10 -2.82 -2.32
CA ARG A 198 -15.31 -2.77 -3.16
C ARG A 198 -15.04 -2.20 -4.54
N ARG A 199 -13.99 -1.41 -4.70
CA ARG A 199 -13.58 -0.79 -5.96
C ARG A 199 -12.22 -1.31 -6.39
N SER A 200 -12.13 -1.64 -7.67
CA SER A 200 -10.88 -2.06 -8.29
C SER A 200 -10.54 -1.15 -9.47
N VAL A 201 -9.25 -0.96 -9.67
CA VAL A 201 -8.69 -0.25 -10.82
C VAL A 201 -7.82 -1.26 -11.58
N VAL A 202 -8.07 -1.44 -12.87
CA VAL A 202 -7.26 -2.30 -13.74
C VAL A 202 -6.33 -1.44 -14.58
N ILE A 203 -5.03 -1.70 -14.44
CA ILE A 203 -3.99 -1.03 -15.23
C ILE A 203 -3.55 -1.97 -16.36
N ALA A 204 -3.54 -1.46 -17.57
CA ALA A 204 -3.00 -2.13 -18.76
C ALA A 204 -2.32 -1.08 -19.64
N ASP A 205 -1.21 -1.46 -20.27
CA ASP A 205 -0.44 -0.61 -21.19
C ASP A 205 -0.15 0.79 -20.66
N GLY A 206 0.23 0.88 -19.37
CA GLY A 206 0.59 2.14 -18.72
C GLY A 206 -0.56 3.11 -18.46
N ARG A 207 -1.82 2.64 -18.47
CA ARG A 207 -3.00 3.47 -18.23
C ARG A 207 -4.07 2.73 -17.44
N ILE A 208 -5.00 3.47 -16.85
CA ILE A 208 -6.20 2.90 -16.24
C ILE A 208 -7.13 2.46 -17.36
N ALA A 209 -7.22 1.13 -17.54
CA ALA A 209 -8.09 0.51 -18.55
C ALA A 209 -9.52 0.36 -18.03
N TRP A 210 -9.69 0.26 -16.70
CA TRP A 210 -11.00 0.13 -16.08
C TRP A 210 -10.94 0.59 -14.62
N ASP A 211 -12.05 1.12 -14.14
CA ASP A 211 -12.25 1.61 -12.77
C ASP A 211 -13.71 1.39 -12.38
N GLY A 212 -13.97 0.58 -11.37
CA GLY A 212 -15.34 0.27 -11.00
C GLY A 212 -15.47 -0.73 -9.85
N ASP A 213 -16.66 -1.30 -9.72
CA ASP A 213 -17.02 -2.23 -8.67
C ASP A 213 -16.30 -3.58 -8.84
N THR A 214 -15.63 -4.05 -7.78
CA THR A 214 -14.84 -5.29 -7.80
C THR A 214 -15.69 -6.53 -8.14
N GLU A 215 -16.97 -6.58 -7.71
CA GLU A 215 -17.85 -7.71 -8.01
C GLU A 215 -18.20 -7.79 -9.51
N GLN A 216 -18.36 -6.65 -10.19
CA GLN A 216 -18.55 -6.61 -11.62
C GLN A 216 -17.34 -7.15 -12.37
N LEU A 217 -16.14 -6.84 -11.88
CA LEU A 217 -14.89 -7.33 -12.45
C LEU A 217 -14.80 -8.86 -12.33
N VAL A 218 -15.07 -9.39 -11.15
CA VAL A 218 -14.96 -10.83 -10.85
C VAL A 218 -16.04 -11.64 -11.54
N SER A 219 -17.25 -11.11 -11.68
CA SER A 219 -18.37 -11.79 -12.37
C SER A 219 -18.24 -11.81 -13.90
N GLY A 220 -17.13 -11.31 -14.46
CA GLY A 220 -16.91 -11.24 -15.90
C GLY A 220 -17.73 -10.18 -16.63
N LYS A 221 -18.49 -9.35 -15.91
CA LYS A 221 -19.34 -8.29 -16.50
C LYS A 221 -18.56 -7.03 -16.88
N ALA A 222 -17.39 -6.82 -16.30
CA ALA A 222 -16.54 -5.70 -16.66
C ALA A 222 -15.76 -5.94 -17.94
N SER A 223 -15.59 -4.90 -18.76
CA SER A 223 -14.80 -4.99 -19.99
C SER A 223 -13.35 -5.42 -19.77
N ALA A 224 -12.81 -5.12 -18.58
CA ALA A 224 -11.44 -5.47 -18.20
C ALA A 224 -11.28 -6.89 -17.62
N SER A 225 -12.36 -7.65 -17.41
CA SER A 225 -12.28 -9.02 -16.87
C SER A 225 -11.35 -9.91 -17.67
N ARG A 226 -11.40 -9.79 -19.01
CA ARG A 226 -10.54 -10.55 -19.93
C ARG A 226 -9.05 -10.24 -19.76
N LEU A 227 -8.69 -8.99 -19.37
CA LEU A 227 -7.30 -8.60 -19.12
C LEU A 227 -6.69 -9.33 -17.92
N LEU A 228 -7.55 -9.86 -17.06
CA LEU A 228 -7.19 -10.61 -15.85
C LEU A 228 -7.40 -12.12 -16.02
N GLY A 229 -7.75 -12.59 -17.23
CA GLY A 229 -8.03 -14.01 -17.52
C GLY A 229 -9.36 -14.52 -16.95
N ILE A 230 -10.29 -13.62 -16.62
CA ILE A 230 -11.63 -13.94 -16.14
C ILE A 230 -12.56 -14.05 -17.39
N HIS A 231 -13.18 -15.20 -17.56
CA HIS A 231 -14.05 -15.55 -18.69
C HIS A 231 -15.51 -15.67 -18.29
#